data_07d752fcdaf8e82cb50ec387bf41575e
#
_entry.id   07d752fcdaf8e82cb50ec387bf41575e
#
_cell.length_a   1.000
_cell.length_b   1.000
_cell.length_c   1.000
_cell.angle_alpha   90.00
_cell.angle_beta   90.00
_cell.angle_gamma   90.00
#
_symmetry.space_group_name_H-M   'P 1'
#
loop_
_entity.id
_entity.type
_entity.pdbx_description
1 polymer ?
#
loop_
_entity_poly.entity_id
_entity_poly.type
_entity_poly.pdbx_seq_one_letter_code
_entity_poly.pdbx_strand_id
1 'polypeptide(L)'
;MKSLVSTEWLDKNLENVRIFDASWHLPVAKRDAFQEYKESHIKNSSFFDIDKNSNQNSSLPHMLTNKEEWEKILSKYGINNSDHVIIYDNSDVISSCRVWYNFLYFGHNSNLISILDGGLKKLRPLCVYN
;
A
#
# COMPACT_ATOMS: atom_id res chain seq x y z
N MET A 1 -7.88 -15.61 -6.54
CA MET A 1 -6.97 -15.26 -5.44
C MET A 1 -7.70 -14.53 -4.34
N LYS A 2 -7.29 -14.70 -3.11
CA LYS A 2 -7.92 -14.05 -1.96
C LYS A 2 -7.51 -12.59 -1.85
N SER A 3 -8.42 -11.75 -1.37
CA SER A 3 -8.13 -10.34 -1.09
C SER A 3 -7.15 -10.17 0.08
N LEU A 4 -7.02 -11.18 0.94
CA LEU A 4 -6.06 -11.19 2.03
C LEU A 4 -5.01 -12.27 1.79
N VAL A 5 -3.75 -11.95 2.09
CA VAL A 5 -2.65 -12.93 2.06
C VAL A 5 -1.99 -12.97 3.43
N SER A 6 -1.46 -14.14 3.78
CA SER A 6 -0.79 -14.32 5.07
C SER A 6 0.65 -13.82 5.02
N THR A 7 1.22 -13.59 6.20
CA THR A 7 2.64 -13.24 6.33
C THR A 7 3.54 -14.36 5.83
N GLU A 8 3.14 -15.61 6.07
CA GLU A 8 3.88 -16.78 5.60
C GLU A 8 3.89 -16.86 4.08
N TRP A 9 2.74 -16.58 3.44
CA TRP A 9 2.65 -16.53 1.99
C TRP A 9 3.56 -15.43 1.42
N LEU A 10 3.52 -14.25 2.02
CA LEU A 10 4.35 -13.12 1.55
C LEU A 10 5.83 -13.45 1.67
N ASP A 11 6.25 -14.02 2.78
CA ASP A 11 7.65 -14.38 2.99
C ASP A 11 8.17 -15.30 1.88
N LYS A 12 7.34 -16.23 1.43
CA LYS A 12 7.72 -17.16 0.36
C LYS A 12 7.66 -16.53 -1.04
N ASN A 13 6.99 -15.40 -1.21
CA ASN A 13 6.75 -14.80 -2.52
C ASN A 13 7.35 -13.40 -2.68
N LEU A 14 8.22 -12.97 -1.78
CA LEU A 14 8.78 -11.61 -1.76
C LEU A 14 9.37 -11.16 -3.10
N GLU A 15 10.00 -12.06 -3.82
CA GLU A 15 10.66 -11.72 -5.09
C GLU A 15 9.67 -11.61 -6.26
N ASN A 16 8.43 -12.06 -6.06
CA ASN A 16 7.45 -12.18 -7.14
C ASN A 16 6.30 -11.17 -7.05
N VAL A 17 6.36 -10.27 -6.08
CA VAL A 17 5.26 -9.32 -5.83
C VAL A 17 5.79 -7.90 -5.72
N ARG A 18 4.89 -6.93 -5.84
CA ARG A 18 5.17 -5.52 -5.58
C ARG A 18 4.46 -5.14 -4.29
N ILE A 19 5.18 -4.52 -3.36
CA ILE A 19 4.68 -4.30 -2.00
C ILE A 19 4.62 -2.81 -1.72
N PHE A 20 3.50 -2.35 -1.15
CA PHE A 20 3.33 -0.96 -0.73
C PHE A 20 3.02 -0.87 0.75
N ASP A 21 3.72 0.03 1.42
CA ASP A 21 3.33 0.54 2.74
C ASP A 21 2.36 1.69 2.50
N ALA A 22 1.10 1.49 2.86
CA ALA A 22 0.04 2.48 2.69
C ALA A 22 -0.38 3.06 4.04
N SER A 23 0.53 3.14 4.99
CA SER A 23 0.24 3.70 6.32
C SER A 23 -0.16 5.16 6.23
N TRP A 24 -1.17 5.52 7.00
CA TRP A 24 -1.63 6.90 7.15
C TRP A 24 -2.15 7.07 8.56
N HIS A 25 -1.78 8.18 9.18
CA HIS A 25 -2.17 8.45 10.56
C HIS A 25 -3.04 9.69 10.65
N LEU A 26 -4.03 9.65 11.54
CA LEU A 26 -4.82 10.83 11.87
C LEU A 26 -3.90 11.92 12.45
N PRO A 27 -4.17 13.21 12.17
CA PRO A 27 -3.33 14.28 12.70
C PRO A 27 -3.17 14.26 14.23
N VAL A 28 -4.21 13.83 14.95
CA VAL A 28 -4.17 13.73 16.42
C VAL A 28 -3.16 12.71 16.92
N ALA A 29 -2.82 11.72 16.11
CA ALA A 29 -1.85 10.68 16.48
C ALA A 29 -0.43 11.22 16.57
N LYS A 30 -0.14 12.33 15.91
CA LYS A 30 1.20 12.97 15.88
C LYS A 30 2.28 11.99 15.42
N ARG A 31 1.96 11.13 14.45
CA ARG A 31 2.87 10.16 13.87
C ARG A 31 3.14 10.53 12.41
N ASP A 32 4.34 10.22 11.94
CA ASP A 32 4.77 10.44 10.56
C ASP A 32 4.95 9.10 9.88
N ALA A 33 4.01 8.74 9.00
CA ALA A 33 4.01 7.44 8.33
C ALA A 33 5.25 7.23 7.46
N PHE A 34 5.69 8.24 6.74
CA PHE A 34 6.87 8.13 5.88
C PHE A 34 8.14 7.94 6.70
N GLN A 35 8.27 8.67 7.81
CA GLN A 35 9.41 8.52 8.70
C GLN A 35 9.43 7.11 9.29
N GLU A 36 8.27 6.59 9.71
CA GLU A 36 8.16 5.23 10.24
C GLU A 36 8.54 4.20 9.18
N TYR A 37 8.13 4.44 7.92
CA TYR A 37 8.53 3.58 6.81
C TYR A 37 10.05 3.55 6.64
N LYS A 38 10.70 4.69 6.71
CA LYS A 38 12.17 4.76 6.59
C LYS A 38 12.87 4.03 7.73
N GLU A 39 12.29 4.04 8.90
CA GLU A 39 12.87 3.37 10.07
C GLU A 39 12.70 1.85 10.00
N SER A 40 11.57 1.39 9.52
CA SER A 40 11.26 -0.05 9.48
C SER A 40 10.18 -0.33 8.43
N HIS A 41 10.51 -1.12 7.44
CA HIS A 41 9.57 -1.49 6.36
C HIS A 41 9.85 -2.90 5.87
N ILE A 42 8.89 -3.47 5.15
CA ILE A 42 9.05 -4.79 4.54
C ILE A 42 10.06 -4.69 3.40
N LYS A 43 10.93 -5.68 3.31
CA LYS A 43 11.90 -5.78 2.23
C LYS A 43 11.24 -5.59 0.87
N ASN A 44 11.85 -4.78 0.01
CA ASN A 44 11.38 -4.48 -1.34
C ASN A 44 10.10 -3.66 -1.41
N SER A 45 9.58 -3.15 -0.28
CA SER A 45 8.39 -2.32 -0.30
C SER A 45 8.70 -0.88 -0.69
N SER A 46 7.68 -0.21 -1.21
CA SER A 46 7.69 1.22 -1.49
C SER A 46 6.63 1.90 -0.63
N PHE A 47 6.80 3.17 -0.35
CA PHE A 47 5.81 3.93 0.40
C PHE A 47 4.76 4.52 -0.55
N PHE A 48 3.49 4.25 -0.28
CA PHE A 48 2.39 4.85 -1.04
C PHE A 48 1.79 5.99 -0.21
N ASP A 49 2.05 7.21 -0.64
CA ASP A 49 1.57 8.40 0.07
C ASP A 49 0.12 8.70 -0.33
N ILE A 50 -0.81 8.34 0.55
CA ILE A 50 -2.25 8.52 0.27
C ILE A 50 -2.57 10.00 0.04
N ASP A 51 -1.97 10.90 0.81
CA ASP A 51 -2.24 12.34 0.67
C ASP A 51 -1.81 12.87 -0.70
N LYS A 52 -0.60 12.53 -1.13
CA LYS A 52 -0.07 13.01 -2.42
C LYS A 52 -0.72 12.33 -3.60
N ASN A 53 -1.16 11.08 -3.44
CA ASN A 53 -1.73 10.28 -4.52
C ASN A 53 -3.26 10.35 -4.57
N SER A 54 -3.84 11.35 -3.91
CA SER A 54 -5.26 11.68 -3.95
C SER A 54 -5.50 12.88 -4.86
N ASN A 55 -6.76 13.21 -5.09
CA ASN A 55 -7.13 14.35 -5.91
C ASN A 55 -6.72 15.65 -5.22
N GLN A 56 -5.69 16.31 -5.75
CA GLN A 56 -5.14 17.54 -5.18
C GLN A 56 -6.02 18.76 -5.43
N ASN A 57 -6.98 18.65 -6.34
CA ASN A 57 -7.89 19.74 -6.66
C ASN A 57 -9.19 19.72 -5.85
N SER A 58 -9.38 18.70 -5.03
CA SER A 58 -10.56 18.58 -4.17
C SER A 58 -10.32 19.25 -2.83
N SER A 59 -11.35 19.90 -2.29
CA SER A 59 -11.33 20.45 -0.93
C SER A 59 -11.48 19.33 0.12
N LEU A 60 -11.90 18.14 -0.29
CA LEU A 60 -12.06 17.00 0.61
C LEU A 60 -10.79 16.14 0.59
N PRO A 61 -10.37 15.62 1.76
CA PRO A 61 -9.18 14.77 1.82
C PRO A 61 -9.42 13.42 1.16
N HIS A 62 -8.35 12.88 0.59
CA HIS A 62 -8.30 11.50 0.07
C HIS A 62 -9.33 11.15 -1.00
N MET A 63 -9.83 12.14 -1.74
CA MET A 63 -10.71 11.88 -2.87
C MET A 63 -9.93 11.19 -3.98
N LEU A 64 -10.58 10.26 -4.68
CA LEU A 64 -9.95 9.55 -5.78
C LEU A 64 -9.52 10.52 -6.87
N THR A 65 -8.34 10.30 -7.39
CA THR A 65 -7.83 11.03 -8.54
C THR A 65 -8.54 10.56 -9.83
N ASN A 66 -8.19 11.13 -10.98
CA ASN A 66 -8.74 10.64 -12.25
C ASN A 66 -7.83 9.54 -12.82
N LYS A 67 -8.32 8.87 -13.88
CA LYS A 67 -7.60 7.76 -14.50
C LYS A 67 -6.21 8.16 -14.99
N GLU A 68 -6.08 9.33 -15.60
CA GLU A 68 -4.81 9.79 -16.16
C GLU A 68 -3.77 10.01 -15.06
N GLU A 69 -4.18 10.64 -13.97
CA GLU A 69 -3.28 10.84 -12.83
C GLU A 69 -2.92 9.51 -12.17
N TRP A 70 -3.88 8.57 -12.09
CA TRP A 70 -3.61 7.26 -11.55
C TRP A 70 -2.55 6.51 -12.37
N GLU A 71 -2.65 6.59 -13.69
CA GLU A 71 -1.66 5.98 -14.58
C GLU A 71 -0.27 6.56 -14.36
N LYS A 72 -0.17 7.87 -14.15
CA LYS A 72 1.11 8.53 -13.83
C LYS A 72 1.66 8.04 -12.50
N ILE A 73 0.81 7.89 -11.50
CA ILE A 73 1.20 7.37 -10.17
C ILE A 73 1.79 5.96 -10.33
N LEU A 74 1.10 5.07 -11.02
CA LEU A 74 1.58 3.70 -11.24
C LEU A 74 2.88 3.67 -12.03
N SER A 75 3.02 4.52 -13.04
CA SER A 75 4.26 4.62 -13.83
C SER A 75 5.42 5.06 -12.96
N LYS A 76 5.19 6.00 -12.06
CA LYS A 76 6.22 6.47 -11.13
C LYS A 76 6.72 5.35 -10.21
N TYR A 77 5.83 4.45 -9.79
CA TYR A 77 6.20 3.30 -8.97
C TYR A 77 6.66 2.10 -9.80
N GLY A 78 6.53 2.16 -11.13
CA GLY A 78 6.92 1.06 -12.00
C GLY A 78 5.99 -0.14 -11.93
N ILE A 79 4.70 0.09 -11.73
CA ILE A 79 3.70 -0.98 -11.60
C ILE A 79 3.03 -1.26 -12.94
N ASN A 80 2.95 -2.53 -13.30
CA ASN A 80 2.23 -3.00 -14.49
C ASN A 80 0.92 -3.68 -14.09
N ASN A 81 -0.02 -3.77 -15.03
CA ASN A 81 -1.30 -4.44 -14.78
C ASN A 81 -1.17 -5.93 -14.46
N SER A 82 -0.05 -6.54 -14.85
CA SER A 82 0.23 -7.95 -14.57
C SER A 82 0.95 -8.18 -13.24
N ASP A 83 1.32 -7.12 -12.53
CA ASP A 83 2.00 -7.25 -11.25
C ASP A 83 1.02 -7.65 -10.15
N HIS A 84 1.41 -8.57 -9.29
CA HIS A 84 0.67 -8.86 -8.07
C HIS A 84 1.10 -7.85 -7.00
N VAL A 85 0.17 -7.02 -6.59
CA VAL A 85 0.42 -5.92 -5.63
C VAL A 85 -0.08 -6.32 -4.25
N ILE A 86 0.78 -6.18 -3.27
CA ILE A 86 0.47 -6.47 -1.86
C ILE A 86 0.54 -5.15 -1.09
N ILE A 87 -0.48 -4.86 -0.30
CA ILE A 87 -0.58 -3.61 0.44
C ILE A 87 -0.65 -3.92 1.94
N TYR A 88 0.14 -3.21 2.72
CA TYR A 88 0.08 -3.31 4.17
C TYR A 88 0.06 -1.92 4.79
N ASP A 89 -0.26 -1.85 6.06
CA ASP A 89 -0.12 -0.62 6.84
C ASP A 89 0.31 -0.91 8.26
N ASN A 90 0.70 0.15 8.95
CA ASN A 90 1.04 0.15 10.37
C ASN A 90 0.26 1.26 11.07
N SER A 91 -1.00 1.42 10.70
CA SER A 91 -1.88 2.50 11.15
C SER A 91 -2.91 2.00 12.15
N ASP A 92 -3.44 2.92 12.96
CA ASP A 92 -4.61 2.63 13.79
C ASP A 92 -5.89 2.63 12.97
N VAL A 93 -5.88 3.31 11.82
CA VAL A 93 -6.95 3.21 10.81
C VAL A 93 -6.51 2.21 9.74
N ILE A 94 -7.47 1.56 9.09
CA ILE A 94 -7.14 0.55 8.07
C ILE A 94 -6.94 1.24 6.73
N SER A 95 -5.81 1.93 6.58
CA SER A 95 -5.51 2.71 5.38
C SER A 95 -5.14 1.83 4.18
N SER A 96 -4.66 0.61 4.41
CA SER A 96 -4.39 -0.34 3.33
C SER A 96 -5.63 -0.65 2.50
N CYS A 97 -6.80 -0.71 3.12
CA CYS A 97 -8.06 -0.97 2.41
C CYS A 97 -8.38 0.16 1.43
N ARG A 98 -8.03 1.39 1.76
CA ARG A 98 -8.25 2.53 0.86
C ARG A 98 -7.41 2.40 -0.42
N VAL A 99 -6.16 2.02 -0.30
CA VAL A 99 -5.28 1.86 -1.46
C VAL A 99 -5.69 0.63 -2.27
N TRP A 100 -6.06 -0.47 -1.60
CA TRP A 100 -6.62 -1.65 -2.25
C TRP A 100 -7.83 -1.27 -3.13
N TYR A 101 -8.73 -0.45 -2.60
CA TYR A 101 -9.89 0.03 -3.34
C TYR A 101 -9.48 0.88 -4.55
N ASN A 102 -8.46 1.74 -4.40
CA ASN A 102 -7.95 2.54 -5.52
C ASN A 102 -7.54 1.64 -6.70
N PHE A 103 -6.80 0.58 -6.44
CA PHE A 103 -6.39 -0.35 -7.49
C PHE A 103 -7.59 -1.01 -8.17
N LEU A 104 -8.57 -1.46 -7.39
CA LEU A 104 -9.77 -2.08 -7.96
C LEU A 104 -10.59 -1.08 -8.76
N TYR A 105 -10.77 0.12 -8.23
CA TYR A 105 -11.56 1.16 -8.90
C TYR A 105 -10.99 1.48 -10.29
N PHE A 106 -9.68 1.51 -10.43
CA PHE A 106 -9.03 1.81 -11.70
C PHE A 106 -8.74 0.57 -12.55
N GLY A 107 -9.30 -0.57 -12.19
CA GLY A 107 -9.33 -1.75 -13.06
C GLY A 107 -8.18 -2.73 -12.91
N HIS A 108 -7.38 -2.63 -11.87
CA HIS A 108 -6.37 -3.67 -11.62
C HIS A 108 -7.06 -5.02 -11.38
N ASN A 109 -6.48 -6.10 -11.90
CA ASN A 109 -7.06 -7.43 -11.77
C ASN A 109 -7.25 -7.79 -10.30
N SER A 110 -8.48 -8.10 -9.89
CA SER A 110 -8.80 -8.42 -8.49
C SER A 110 -8.03 -9.63 -7.95
N ASN A 111 -7.55 -10.49 -8.83
CA ASN A 111 -6.70 -11.62 -8.44
C ASN A 111 -5.25 -11.22 -8.19
N LEU A 112 -4.87 -9.99 -8.51
CA LEU A 112 -3.50 -9.49 -8.42
C LEU A 112 -3.38 -8.29 -7.49
N ILE A 113 -4.34 -8.11 -6.59
CA ILE A 113 -4.28 -7.08 -5.55
C ILE A 113 -4.74 -7.69 -4.23
N SER A 114 -3.90 -7.60 -3.21
CA SER A 114 -4.17 -8.22 -1.92
C SER A 114 -3.68 -7.34 -0.78
N ILE A 115 -4.29 -7.54 0.39
CA ILE A 115 -3.89 -6.88 1.63
C ILE A 115 -3.20 -7.91 2.51
N LEU A 116 -2.11 -7.49 3.15
CA LEU A 116 -1.39 -8.35 4.09
C LEU A 116 -2.18 -8.49 5.39
N ASP A 117 -2.56 -9.71 5.73
CA ASP A 117 -3.27 -10.00 6.97
C ASP A 117 -2.36 -9.81 8.18
N GLY A 118 -2.80 -8.97 9.12
CA GLY A 118 -2.04 -8.67 10.34
C GLY A 118 -1.05 -7.52 10.19
N GLY A 119 -0.83 -7.03 8.97
CA GLY A 119 0.02 -5.87 8.73
C GLY A 119 1.47 -6.04 9.14
N LEU A 120 2.16 -4.91 9.35
CA LEU A 120 3.59 -4.91 9.66
C LEU A 120 3.90 -5.58 10.99
N LYS A 121 3.05 -5.41 11.99
CA LYS A 121 3.31 -5.93 13.34
C LYS A 121 3.44 -7.44 13.35
N LYS A 122 2.59 -8.14 12.60
CA LYS A 122 2.64 -9.60 12.53
C LYS A 122 3.83 -10.08 11.73
N LEU A 123 4.22 -9.34 10.69
CA LEU A 123 5.32 -9.72 9.81
C LEU A 123 6.70 -9.38 10.36
N ARG A 124 6.79 -8.42 11.28
CA ARG A 124 8.05 -7.81 11.73
C ARG A 124 9.19 -8.79 12.04
N PRO A 125 8.94 -9.96 12.66
CA PRO A 125 10.05 -10.90 12.91
C PRO A 125 10.60 -11.60 11.67
N LEU A 126 9.89 -11.53 10.53
CA LEU A 126 10.21 -12.34 9.35
C LEU A 126 11.04 -11.61 8.29
N CYS A 127 10.57 -10.48 7.80
CA CYS A 127 11.18 -9.86 6.63
C CYS A 127 11.11 -8.33 6.64
N VAL A 128 11.29 -7.72 7.82
CA VAL A 128 11.28 -6.26 7.97
C VAL A 128 12.71 -5.73 7.96
N TYR A 129 12.93 -4.63 7.25
CA TYR A 129 14.21 -3.95 7.15
C TYR A 129 14.11 -2.51 7.64
N ASN A 130 15.17 -2.04 8.18
CA ASN A 130 15.27 -0.65 8.62
C ASN A 130 15.92 0.21 7.54
#